data_56b6a0239eab5704a757db83cadc9a6c
#
_entry.id   56b6a0239eab5704a757db83cadc9a6c
#
_cell.length_a   1.000
_cell.length_b   1.000
_cell.length_c   1.000
_cell.angle_alpha   90.00
_cell.angle_beta   90.00
_cell.angle_gamma   90.00
#
_symmetry.space_group_name_H-M   'P 1'
#
loop_
_entity.id
_entity.type
_entity.pdbx_description
1 polymer ?
#
loop_
_entity_poly.entity_id
_entity_poly.type
_entity_poly.pdbx_seq_one_letter_code
_entity_poly.pdbx_strand_id
1 'polypeptide(L)'
;SDKHFKTFLSFLSSLECAGYVVSYSLLNAADYCIPQDRFRVFIVGFIKELNGAFKFPEPSQKPLVTLQKAIGDITEEPHLYDNERVNQEYEKWTNHDVFTGPFDTKFMARNRVRSWDEVSFTIQAQAKNCPLHPQAPVMKYVSPNQRIFLPGYEHLYRRLSVRECARIQSFPDKFRFSYTHIKEGYKMVGNAVPPRLARCLALSIKDALGSMNGKKEADVLVAYYKDEHQLRMTLRNKLYYVRTGFRRGALQMPIGATSPKYLLLHNCSNRYLYAMVEDHPKVMSGSELSHLGFAPSGNEYLTFKLKTAECINLECLNLADVKFRGNKRDIAIPYIANIQELF
;
A
#
# COMPACT_ATOMS: atom_id res chain seq x y z
N SER A 1 -18.89 -16.15 20.93
CA SER A 1 -19.34 -16.22 22.34
C SER A 1 -19.25 -14.81 22.93
N ASP A 2 -20.12 -14.46 23.84
CA ASP A 2 -20.21 -13.13 24.49
C ASP A 2 -18.89 -12.62 25.06
N LYS A 3 -18.04 -13.54 25.54
CA LYS A 3 -16.71 -13.22 26.05
C LYS A 3 -15.81 -12.56 24.97
N HIS A 4 -15.77 -13.12 23.77
CA HIS A 4 -14.95 -12.57 22.68
C HIS A 4 -15.51 -11.24 22.17
N PHE A 5 -16.84 -11.09 22.17
CA PHE A 5 -17.47 -9.84 21.76
C PHE A 5 -17.19 -8.71 22.77
N LYS A 6 -17.26 -8.99 24.07
CA LYS A 6 -16.88 -8.03 25.13
C LYS A 6 -15.41 -7.59 24.99
N THR A 7 -14.49 -8.54 24.75
CA THR A 7 -13.07 -8.23 24.52
C THR A 7 -12.89 -7.34 23.28
N PHE A 8 -13.62 -7.59 22.21
CA PHE A 8 -13.60 -6.79 21.01
C PHE A 8 -14.08 -5.35 21.27
N LEU A 9 -15.20 -5.18 21.97
CA LEU A 9 -15.70 -3.84 22.34
C LEU A 9 -14.74 -3.09 23.23
N SER A 10 -14.13 -3.77 24.22
CA SER A 10 -13.11 -3.16 25.09
C SER A 10 -11.90 -2.68 24.30
N PHE A 11 -11.48 -3.45 23.29
CA PHE A 11 -10.39 -3.04 22.41
C PHE A 11 -10.73 -1.79 21.57
N LEU A 12 -11.94 -1.74 20.98
CA LEU A 12 -12.40 -0.55 20.26
C LEU A 12 -12.43 0.69 21.16
N SER A 13 -12.99 0.55 22.37
CA SER A 13 -13.03 1.65 23.35
C SER A 13 -11.62 2.14 23.74
N SER A 14 -10.65 1.22 23.85
CA SER A 14 -9.25 1.61 24.12
C SER A 14 -8.65 2.46 23.00
N LEU A 15 -8.98 2.16 21.73
CA LEU A 15 -8.55 2.96 20.58
C LEU A 15 -9.21 4.35 20.59
N GLU A 16 -10.51 4.42 20.88
CA GLU A 16 -11.24 5.68 20.98
C GLU A 16 -10.73 6.57 22.11
N CYS A 17 -10.40 5.99 23.26
CA CYS A 17 -9.75 6.68 24.38
C CYS A 17 -8.33 7.17 24.01
N ALA A 18 -7.63 6.43 23.16
CA ALA A 18 -6.33 6.84 22.62
C ALA A 18 -6.41 7.95 21.55
N GLY A 19 -7.61 8.46 21.25
CA GLY A 19 -7.80 9.59 20.34
C GLY A 19 -8.09 9.23 18.89
N TYR A 20 -8.53 8.00 18.62
CA TYR A 20 -8.91 7.58 17.26
C TYR A 20 -10.42 7.60 17.04
N VAL A 21 -10.83 7.94 15.82
CA VAL A 21 -12.16 7.60 15.27
C VAL A 21 -12.03 6.25 14.58
N VAL A 22 -12.76 5.25 15.07
CA VAL A 22 -12.56 3.86 14.68
C VAL A 22 -13.70 3.38 13.78
N SER A 23 -13.35 2.76 12.67
CA SER A 23 -14.27 2.02 11.78
C SER A 23 -13.85 0.55 11.73
N TYR A 24 -14.81 -0.36 11.71
CA TYR A 24 -14.51 -1.79 11.57
C TYR A 24 -15.52 -2.49 10.65
N SER A 25 -15.07 -3.56 9.99
CA SER A 25 -15.91 -4.39 9.13
C SER A 25 -15.39 -5.82 9.07
N LEU A 26 -16.31 -6.76 8.88
CA LEU A 26 -16.00 -8.14 8.56
C LEU A 26 -16.00 -8.30 7.04
N LEU A 27 -14.82 -8.56 6.46
CA LEU A 27 -14.67 -8.71 5.02
C LEU A 27 -14.38 -10.16 4.65
N ASN A 28 -14.99 -10.64 3.55
CA ASN A 28 -14.62 -11.91 2.92
C ASN A 28 -13.66 -11.65 1.76
N ALA A 29 -12.53 -12.34 1.72
CA ALA A 29 -11.56 -12.20 0.63
C ALA A 29 -12.16 -12.53 -0.75
N ALA A 30 -13.11 -13.46 -0.83
CA ALA A 30 -13.79 -13.84 -2.07
C ALA A 30 -14.46 -12.65 -2.76
N ASP A 31 -15.00 -11.70 -2.00
CA ASP A 31 -15.65 -10.49 -2.50
C ASP A 31 -14.69 -9.51 -3.19
N TYR A 32 -13.38 -9.73 -3.06
CA TYR A 32 -12.33 -8.90 -3.63
C TYR A 32 -11.50 -9.62 -4.71
N CYS A 33 -12.13 -10.54 -5.45
CA CYS A 33 -11.51 -11.34 -6.52
C CYS A 33 -10.34 -12.21 -6.01
N ILE A 34 -10.44 -12.73 -4.80
CA ILE A 34 -9.48 -13.67 -4.22
C ILE A 34 -10.17 -15.03 -4.13
N PRO A 35 -9.61 -16.11 -4.68
CA PRO A 35 -10.26 -17.42 -4.77
C PRO A 35 -10.28 -18.16 -3.41
N GLN A 36 -10.75 -17.49 -2.35
CA GLN A 36 -10.73 -18.04 -0.99
C GLN A 36 -11.85 -17.47 -0.12
N ASP A 37 -12.64 -18.33 0.49
CA ASP A 37 -13.52 -17.99 1.60
C ASP A 37 -12.69 -17.70 2.84
N ARG A 38 -12.44 -16.41 3.10
CA ARG A 38 -11.63 -15.96 4.23
C ARG A 38 -12.24 -14.71 4.84
N PHE A 39 -12.97 -14.90 5.92
CA PHE A 39 -13.52 -13.81 6.70
C PHE A 39 -12.51 -13.28 7.70
N ARG A 40 -12.32 -11.97 7.73
CA ARG A 40 -11.47 -11.28 8.72
C ARG A 40 -12.08 -9.95 9.11
N VAL A 41 -11.99 -9.64 10.40
CA VAL A 41 -12.33 -8.32 10.91
C VAL A 41 -11.15 -7.40 10.62
N PHE A 42 -11.44 -6.27 9.99
CA PHE A 42 -10.50 -5.16 9.80
C PHE A 42 -10.96 -3.98 10.64
N ILE A 43 -10.01 -3.34 11.28
CA ILE A 43 -10.21 -2.15 12.11
C ILE A 43 -9.30 -1.07 11.54
N VAL A 44 -9.87 0.09 11.22
CA VAL A 44 -9.16 1.27 10.73
C VAL A 44 -9.46 2.41 11.67
N GLY A 45 -8.43 3.05 12.20
CA GLY A 45 -8.55 4.22 13.07
C GLY A 45 -7.85 5.43 12.49
N PHE A 46 -8.54 6.55 12.39
CA PHE A 46 -7.95 7.85 12.09
C PHE A 46 -7.89 8.68 13.37
N ILE A 47 -6.83 9.47 13.53
CA ILE A 47 -6.76 10.45 14.63
C ILE A 47 -7.93 11.45 14.52
N LYS A 48 -8.50 11.85 15.65
CA LYS A 48 -9.72 12.71 15.71
C LYS A 48 -9.56 14.03 14.95
N GLU A 49 -8.35 14.56 14.90
CA GLU A 49 -8.00 15.81 14.24
C GLU A 49 -8.23 15.76 12.69
N LEU A 50 -8.22 14.58 12.09
CA LEU A 50 -8.52 14.41 10.66
C LEU A 50 -10.02 14.55 10.34
N ASN A 51 -10.88 14.53 11.36
CA ASN A 51 -12.31 14.81 11.31
C ASN A 51 -13.07 14.12 10.15
N GLY A 52 -12.85 12.82 9.98
CA GLY A 52 -13.49 12.04 8.91
C GLY A 52 -13.76 10.60 9.30
N ALA A 53 -14.70 9.96 8.60
CA ALA A 53 -15.05 8.55 8.74
C ALA A 53 -14.45 7.73 7.61
N PHE A 54 -13.95 6.54 7.93
CA PHE A 54 -13.44 5.60 6.95
C PHE A 54 -14.58 4.76 6.34
N LYS A 55 -14.62 4.67 5.01
CA LYS A 55 -15.49 3.76 4.29
C LYS A 55 -14.68 2.58 3.76
N PHE A 56 -15.07 1.37 4.14
CA PHE A 56 -14.46 0.15 3.62
C PHE A 56 -14.71 0.01 2.11
N PRO A 57 -13.78 -0.64 1.37
CA PRO A 57 -13.96 -0.86 -0.05
C PRO A 57 -15.21 -1.69 -0.32
N GLU A 58 -15.96 -1.35 -1.37
CA GLU A 58 -17.13 -2.10 -1.79
C GLU A 58 -16.71 -3.46 -2.39
N PRO A 59 -17.53 -4.50 -2.21
CA PRO A 59 -17.35 -5.78 -2.88
C PRO A 59 -17.26 -5.64 -4.40
N SER A 60 -16.44 -6.47 -5.02
CA SER A 60 -16.30 -6.51 -6.47
C SER A 60 -17.60 -7.01 -7.13
N GLN A 61 -18.04 -6.34 -8.19
CA GLN A 61 -19.16 -6.79 -9.03
C GLN A 61 -18.75 -7.88 -10.03
N LYS A 62 -17.47 -8.28 -10.05
CA LYS A 62 -16.96 -9.33 -10.95
C LYS A 62 -17.32 -10.71 -10.40
N PRO A 63 -17.48 -11.73 -11.29
CA PRO A 63 -17.64 -13.11 -10.87
C PRO A 63 -16.51 -13.58 -9.95
N LEU A 64 -16.80 -14.53 -9.07
CA LEU A 64 -15.82 -15.15 -8.19
C LEU A 64 -14.66 -15.74 -9.00
N VAL A 65 -13.46 -15.61 -8.49
CA VAL A 65 -12.28 -16.27 -9.06
C VAL A 65 -12.24 -17.70 -8.53
N THR A 66 -12.28 -18.69 -9.41
CA THR A 66 -12.31 -20.11 -9.05
C THR A 66 -10.92 -20.67 -8.80
N LEU A 67 -10.84 -21.85 -8.20
CA LEU A 67 -9.59 -22.60 -8.05
C LEU A 67 -8.97 -22.94 -9.40
N GLN A 68 -9.77 -23.29 -10.41
CA GLN A 68 -9.30 -23.52 -11.79
C GLN A 68 -8.52 -22.32 -12.33
N LYS A 69 -9.03 -21.11 -12.11
CA LYS A 69 -8.37 -19.88 -12.57
C LYS A 69 -7.12 -19.54 -11.76
N ALA A 70 -7.07 -19.95 -10.50
CA ALA A 70 -5.98 -19.60 -9.59
C ALA A 70 -4.76 -20.51 -9.70
N ILE A 71 -4.99 -21.81 -9.83
CA ILE A 71 -3.94 -22.85 -9.74
C ILE A 71 -4.03 -23.92 -10.83
N GLY A 72 -5.00 -23.88 -11.74
CA GLY A 72 -5.20 -24.92 -12.74
C GLY A 72 -4.12 -24.99 -13.84
N ASP A 73 -3.25 -24.00 -13.91
CA ASP A 73 -2.08 -23.96 -14.80
C ASP A 73 -0.79 -24.53 -14.16
N ILE A 74 -0.83 -24.86 -12.86
CA ILE A 74 0.26 -25.57 -12.18
C ILE A 74 0.08 -27.07 -12.43
N THR A 75 0.77 -27.59 -13.43
CA THR A 75 0.65 -29.01 -13.86
C THR A 75 1.77 -29.88 -13.35
N GLU A 76 2.84 -29.27 -12.84
CA GLU A 76 3.98 -29.98 -12.30
C GLU A 76 3.66 -30.63 -10.95
N GLU A 77 4.28 -31.77 -10.66
CA GLU A 77 4.15 -32.44 -9.38
C GLU A 77 4.90 -31.67 -8.29
N PRO A 78 4.30 -31.47 -7.11
CA PRO A 78 4.97 -30.79 -6.02
C PRO A 78 6.02 -31.65 -5.34
N HIS A 79 7.01 -31.00 -4.73
CA HIS A 79 7.96 -31.67 -3.84
C HIS A 79 7.30 -32.08 -2.53
N LEU A 80 7.52 -33.31 -2.10
CA LEU A 80 6.88 -33.89 -0.92
C LEU A 80 7.82 -33.87 0.27
N TYR A 81 7.35 -33.34 1.40
CA TYR A 81 8.13 -33.21 2.64
C TYR A 81 7.34 -33.66 3.86
N ASP A 82 7.97 -34.50 4.70
CA ASP A 82 7.46 -34.85 6.03
C ASP A 82 8.46 -34.42 7.12
N ASN A 83 8.33 -33.21 7.63
CA ASN A 83 9.17 -32.59 8.66
C ASN A 83 10.66 -32.36 8.28
N GLU A 84 11.05 -32.63 7.07
CA GLU A 84 12.42 -32.47 6.60
C GLU A 84 12.75 -31.01 6.26
N ARG A 85 14.05 -30.72 6.16
CA ARG A 85 14.51 -29.46 5.62
C ARG A 85 14.18 -29.39 4.13
N VAL A 86 13.61 -28.27 3.72
CA VAL A 86 13.26 -28.02 2.33
C VAL A 86 14.49 -27.52 1.58
N ASN A 87 14.81 -28.16 0.46
CA ASN A 87 15.77 -27.62 -0.50
C ASN A 87 15.04 -26.56 -1.35
N GLN A 88 15.50 -25.29 -1.32
CA GLN A 88 14.87 -24.18 -2.06
C GLN A 88 15.51 -23.91 -3.43
N GLU A 89 16.27 -24.82 -3.97
CA GLU A 89 16.76 -24.76 -5.35
C GLU A 89 15.65 -25.23 -6.30
N TYR A 90 14.89 -24.29 -6.86
CA TYR A 90 13.75 -24.60 -7.73
C TYR A 90 13.87 -23.98 -9.11
N GLU A 91 13.53 -24.77 -10.11
CA GLU A 91 13.67 -24.40 -11.50
C GLU A 91 12.51 -23.56 -12.03
N LYS A 92 11.25 -23.95 -11.82
CA LYS A 92 10.08 -23.30 -12.42
C LYS A 92 9.12 -22.71 -11.39
N TRP A 93 8.68 -23.51 -10.43
CA TRP A 93 7.74 -23.10 -9.40
C TRP A 93 8.38 -23.04 -8.02
N THR A 94 8.79 -21.87 -7.59
CA THR A 94 9.33 -21.70 -6.23
C THR A 94 8.26 -21.95 -5.18
N ASN A 95 8.63 -22.67 -4.11
CA ASN A 95 7.73 -23.05 -3.02
C ASN A 95 6.61 -24.01 -3.42
N HIS A 96 6.80 -24.81 -4.47
CA HIS A 96 5.82 -25.84 -4.83
C HIS A 96 5.99 -27.12 -3.98
N ASP A 97 5.94 -26.93 -2.65
CA ASP A 97 6.20 -27.92 -1.63
C ASP A 97 4.92 -28.35 -0.93
N VAL A 98 4.74 -29.62 -0.64
CA VAL A 98 3.59 -30.20 0.04
C VAL A 98 4.01 -30.91 1.33
N PHE A 99 3.31 -30.60 2.40
CA PHE A 99 3.42 -31.35 3.66
C PHE A 99 2.66 -32.67 3.59
N THR A 100 3.37 -33.79 3.75
CA THR A 100 2.82 -35.16 3.65
C THR A 100 2.46 -35.81 4.99
N GLY A 101 2.72 -35.12 6.10
CA GLY A 101 2.40 -35.67 7.42
C GLY A 101 0.94 -36.11 7.59
N PRO A 102 0.65 -36.95 8.59
CA PRO A 102 -0.62 -37.65 8.70
C PRO A 102 -1.83 -36.71 8.82
N PHE A 103 -3.00 -37.25 8.45
CA PHE A 103 -4.30 -36.58 8.62
C PHE A 103 -4.90 -37.03 9.99
N ASP A 104 -5.13 -36.06 10.86
CA ASP A 104 -5.71 -36.32 12.17
C ASP A 104 -7.26 -36.40 12.14
N THR A 105 -7.85 -36.88 13.23
CA THR A 105 -9.31 -37.00 13.35
C THR A 105 -10.03 -35.67 13.19
N LYS A 106 -9.44 -34.56 13.66
CA LYS A 106 -9.98 -33.20 13.51
C LYS A 106 -9.99 -32.76 12.05
N PHE A 107 -8.97 -33.12 11.29
CA PHE A 107 -8.94 -32.89 9.86
C PHE A 107 -10.05 -33.70 9.15
N MET A 108 -10.21 -34.97 9.48
CA MET A 108 -11.18 -35.88 8.89
C MET A 108 -12.62 -35.65 9.36
N ALA A 109 -12.87 -34.70 10.25
CA ALA A 109 -14.22 -34.39 10.75
C ALA A 109 -15.14 -33.74 9.70
N ARG A 110 -14.60 -33.17 8.65
CA ARG A 110 -15.39 -32.48 7.60
C ARG A 110 -14.72 -32.62 6.24
N ASN A 111 -15.48 -32.37 5.16
CA ASN A 111 -14.88 -32.30 3.83
C ASN A 111 -13.83 -31.19 3.73
N ARG A 112 -12.72 -31.50 3.06
CA ARG A 112 -11.57 -30.61 2.87
C ARG A 112 -11.26 -30.33 1.40
N VAL A 113 -12.08 -30.86 0.50
CA VAL A 113 -11.96 -30.67 -0.95
C VAL A 113 -12.99 -29.65 -1.41
N ARG A 114 -12.58 -28.71 -2.23
CA ARG A 114 -13.43 -27.87 -3.08
C ARG A 114 -13.21 -28.25 -4.51
N SER A 115 -14.24 -28.17 -5.34
CA SER A 115 -14.13 -28.40 -6.77
C SER A 115 -13.39 -27.27 -7.50
N TRP A 116 -12.99 -27.53 -8.71
CA TRP A 116 -12.26 -26.56 -9.55
C TRP A 116 -13.02 -25.27 -9.83
N ASP A 117 -14.33 -25.31 -9.86
CA ASP A 117 -15.25 -24.20 -10.11
C ASP A 117 -15.65 -23.43 -8.85
N GLU A 118 -15.17 -23.85 -7.68
CA GLU A 118 -15.39 -23.18 -6.41
C GLU A 118 -14.20 -22.31 -5.99
N VAL A 119 -14.41 -21.52 -4.92
CA VAL A 119 -13.34 -20.85 -4.16
C VAL A 119 -12.77 -21.78 -3.08
N SER A 120 -11.52 -21.62 -2.71
CA SER A 120 -10.88 -22.43 -1.66
C SER A 120 -11.48 -22.18 -0.28
N PHE A 121 -11.39 -23.17 0.60
CA PHE A 121 -11.50 -22.94 2.04
C PHE A 121 -10.40 -22.00 2.53
N THR A 122 -10.61 -21.41 3.71
CA THR A 122 -9.58 -20.58 4.37
C THR A 122 -8.26 -21.34 4.53
N ILE A 123 -7.19 -20.82 3.95
CA ILE A 123 -5.83 -21.30 4.17
C ILE A 123 -5.40 -20.91 5.59
N GLN A 124 -5.12 -21.93 6.40
CA GLN A 124 -4.72 -21.77 7.79
C GLN A 124 -3.20 -21.76 7.93
N ALA A 125 -2.72 -21.20 9.05
CA ALA A 125 -1.28 -21.13 9.38
C ALA A 125 -0.68 -22.48 9.83
N GLN A 126 -1.41 -23.56 9.70
CA GLN A 126 -0.99 -24.91 10.10
C GLN A 126 -1.02 -25.85 8.89
N ALA A 127 0.12 -26.38 8.50
CA ALA A 127 0.26 -27.30 7.38
C ALA A 127 -0.71 -28.48 7.43
N LYS A 128 -0.88 -29.09 8.60
CA LYS A 128 -1.80 -30.23 8.80
C LYS A 128 -3.28 -29.91 8.51
N ASN A 129 -3.67 -28.64 8.59
CA ASN A 129 -5.05 -28.18 8.34
C ASN A 129 -5.22 -27.56 6.95
N CYS A 130 -4.20 -27.61 6.10
CA CYS A 130 -4.26 -27.09 4.73
C CYS A 130 -5.37 -27.83 3.94
N PRO A 131 -6.20 -27.11 3.15
CA PRO A 131 -7.17 -27.74 2.25
C PRO A 131 -6.52 -28.74 1.29
N LEU A 132 -7.33 -29.68 0.81
CA LEU A 132 -6.91 -30.65 -0.18
C LEU A 132 -7.03 -30.07 -1.60
N HIS A 133 -6.20 -30.56 -2.51
CA HIS A 133 -6.17 -30.15 -3.90
C HIS A 133 -7.48 -30.59 -4.62
N PRO A 134 -8.03 -29.74 -5.51
CA PRO A 134 -9.31 -29.99 -6.19
C PRO A 134 -9.29 -31.17 -7.19
N GLN A 135 -8.13 -31.79 -7.44
CA GLN A 135 -8.08 -33.05 -8.21
C GLN A 135 -8.78 -34.22 -7.51
N ALA A 136 -8.85 -34.19 -6.17
CA ALA A 136 -9.47 -35.23 -5.40
C ALA A 136 -11.01 -35.08 -5.40
N PRO A 137 -11.77 -36.18 -5.39
CA PRO A 137 -13.21 -36.13 -5.21
C PRO A 137 -13.58 -35.70 -3.78
N VAL A 138 -14.82 -35.30 -3.59
CA VAL A 138 -15.37 -34.96 -2.26
C VAL A 138 -15.21 -36.13 -1.32
N MET A 139 -14.78 -35.88 -0.08
CA MET A 139 -14.59 -36.91 0.94
C MET A 139 -15.94 -37.57 1.31
N LYS A 140 -15.93 -38.91 1.38
CA LYS A 140 -17.13 -39.70 1.72
C LYS A 140 -17.56 -39.45 3.17
N TYR A 141 -18.83 -39.12 3.34
CA TYR A 141 -19.46 -39.03 4.67
C TYR A 141 -19.65 -40.40 5.29
N VAL A 142 -19.29 -40.56 6.55
CA VAL A 142 -19.51 -41.81 7.34
C VAL A 142 -20.47 -41.53 8.49
N SER A 143 -20.19 -40.54 9.31
CA SER A 143 -21.00 -40.17 10.46
C SER A 143 -20.78 -38.69 10.85
N PRO A 144 -21.52 -38.11 11.78
CA PRO A 144 -21.20 -36.77 12.30
C PRO A 144 -19.75 -36.67 12.73
N ASN A 145 -19.04 -35.63 12.22
CA ASN A 145 -17.63 -35.39 12.43
C ASN A 145 -16.66 -36.50 11.96
N GLN A 146 -17.10 -37.35 11.00
CA GLN A 146 -16.25 -38.38 10.42
C GLN A 146 -16.44 -38.48 8.91
N ARG A 147 -15.36 -38.33 8.18
CA ARG A 147 -15.26 -38.57 6.75
C ARG A 147 -14.07 -39.43 6.45
N ILE A 148 -14.06 -40.05 5.29
CA ILE A 148 -12.93 -40.83 4.77
C ILE A 148 -12.64 -40.38 3.34
N PHE A 149 -11.47 -40.70 2.87
CA PHE A 149 -11.15 -40.57 1.44
C PHE A 149 -12.05 -41.56 0.66
N LEU A 150 -12.43 -41.16 -0.53
CA LEU A 150 -13.24 -42.02 -1.37
C LEU A 150 -12.43 -43.27 -1.76
N PRO A 151 -12.90 -44.50 -1.49
CA PRO A 151 -12.14 -45.71 -1.81
C PRO A 151 -11.78 -45.78 -3.30
N GLY A 152 -10.53 -46.12 -3.58
CA GLY A 152 -9.98 -46.20 -4.93
C GLY A 152 -9.38 -44.87 -5.47
N TYR A 153 -9.59 -43.76 -4.74
CA TYR A 153 -9.10 -42.44 -5.11
C TYR A 153 -8.13 -41.83 -4.08
N GLU A 154 -7.62 -42.64 -3.13
CA GLU A 154 -6.77 -42.19 -2.02
C GLU A 154 -5.53 -41.44 -2.48
N HIS A 155 -4.95 -41.83 -3.61
CA HIS A 155 -3.77 -41.26 -4.22
C HIS A 155 -3.97 -39.80 -4.69
N LEU A 156 -5.22 -39.37 -4.91
CA LEU A 156 -5.53 -38.02 -5.35
C LEU A 156 -5.60 -36.99 -4.19
N TYR A 157 -5.70 -37.49 -2.95
CA TYR A 157 -5.87 -36.62 -1.79
C TYR A 157 -4.53 -36.10 -1.29
N ARG A 158 -4.04 -35.04 -1.89
CA ARG A 158 -2.90 -34.28 -1.39
C ARG A 158 -3.33 -32.91 -0.85
N ARG A 159 -2.57 -32.36 0.06
CA ARG A 159 -2.75 -30.96 0.46
C ARG A 159 -2.34 -30.03 -0.69
N LEU A 160 -2.89 -28.82 -0.69
CA LEU A 160 -2.37 -27.78 -1.55
C LEU A 160 -0.90 -27.50 -1.19
N SER A 161 -0.05 -27.24 -2.18
CA SER A 161 1.33 -26.81 -1.95
C SER A 161 1.39 -25.40 -1.36
N VAL A 162 2.56 -25.00 -0.85
CA VAL A 162 2.77 -23.62 -0.38
C VAL A 162 2.57 -22.63 -1.50
N ARG A 163 3.01 -22.93 -2.76
CA ARG A 163 2.79 -22.09 -3.94
C ARG A 163 1.32 -21.97 -4.32
N GLU A 164 0.60 -23.08 -4.33
CA GLU A 164 -0.85 -23.08 -4.60
C GLU A 164 -1.60 -22.25 -3.53
N CYS A 165 -1.26 -22.43 -2.26
CA CYS A 165 -1.79 -21.60 -1.17
C CYS A 165 -1.48 -20.10 -1.37
N ALA A 166 -0.27 -19.77 -1.82
CA ALA A 166 0.15 -18.39 -2.06
C ALA A 166 -0.65 -17.75 -3.22
N ARG A 167 -0.84 -18.48 -4.33
CA ARG A 167 -1.66 -18.02 -5.47
C ARG A 167 -3.12 -17.84 -5.08
N ILE A 168 -3.69 -18.77 -4.33
CA ILE A 168 -5.04 -18.67 -3.78
C ILE A 168 -5.19 -17.41 -2.91
N GLN A 169 -4.14 -17.04 -2.19
CA GLN A 169 -4.10 -15.77 -1.44
C GLN A 169 -3.67 -14.55 -2.30
N SER A 170 -3.59 -14.69 -3.62
CA SER A 170 -3.22 -13.63 -4.57
C SER A 170 -1.77 -13.12 -4.48
N PHE A 171 -0.84 -13.90 -3.94
CA PHE A 171 0.59 -13.60 -4.07
C PHE A 171 1.04 -13.83 -5.51
N PRO A 172 1.88 -12.94 -6.07
CA PRO A 172 2.45 -13.16 -7.40
C PRO A 172 3.50 -14.26 -7.39
N ASP A 173 3.69 -14.96 -8.53
CA ASP A 173 4.61 -16.09 -8.64
C ASP A 173 6.07 -15.75 -8.35
N LYS A 174 6.47 -14.51 -8.66
CA LYS A 174 7.81 -13.99 -8.35
C LYS A 174 8.07 -13.78 -6.86
N PHE A 175 7.01 -13.80 -6.02
CA PHE A 175 7.18 -13.68 -4.57
C PHE A 175 7.64 -15.02 -3.99
N ARG A 176 8.80 -15.02 -3.35
CA ARG A 176 9.41 -16.20 -2.72
C ARG A 176 9.21 -16.15 -1.21
N PHE A 177 8.74 -17.25 -0.64
CA PHE A 177 8.73 -17.47 0.80
C PHE A 177 10.01 -18.19 1.19
N SER A 178 10.83 -17.59 2.05
CA SER A 178 12.04 -18.21 2.54
C SER A 178 11.76 -18.96 3.85
N TYR A 179 11.91 -20.27 3.84
CA TYR A 179 11.70 -21.12 5.01
C TYR A 179 12.63 -22.35 4.97
N THR A 180 12.97 -22.87 6.14
CA THR A 180 13.81 -24.06 6.28
C THR A 180 12.97 -25.33 6.43
N HIS A 181 11.77 -25.20 7.03
CA HIS A 181 10.87 -26.32 7.25
C HIS A 181 9.51 -26.05 6.58
N ILE A 182 8.97 -27.07 5.95
CA ILE A 182 7.72 -26.97 5.19
C ILE A 182 6.55 -26.33 5.96
N LYS A 183 6.45 -26.60 7.27
CA LYS A 183 5.40 -26.03 8.13
C LYS A 183 5.47 -24.52 8.26
N GLU A 184 6.67 -23.95 8.15
CA GLU A 184 6.89 -22.50 8.19
C GLU A 184 6.31 -21.83 6.93
N GLY A 185 6.47 -22.45 5.75
CA GLY A 185 5.89 -21.97 4.50
C GLY A 185 4.37 -21.81 4.62
N TYR A 186 3.67 -22.83 5.10
CA TYR A 186 2.23 -22.73 5.35
C TYR A 186 1.87 -21.68 6.41
N LYS A 187 2.68 -21.57 7.46
CA LYS A 187 2.47 -20.56 8.52
C LYS A 187 2.60 -19.14 7.96
N MET A 188 3.58 -18.89 7.12
CA MET A 188 3.79 -17.59 6.48
C MET A 188 2.58 -17.21 5.61
N VAL A 189 2.18 -18.11 4.70
CA VAL A 189 1.04 -17.87 3.81
C VAL A 189 -0.26 -17.75 4.61
N GLY A 190 -0.51 -18.65 5.55
CA GLY A 190 -1.76 -18.69 6.32
C GLY A 190 -1.96 -17.48 7.24
N ASN A 191 -0.89 -16.85 7.73
CA ASN A 191 -0.96 -15.64 8.55
C ASN A 191 -1.03 -14.35 7.72
N ALA A 192 -0.73 -14.41 6.44
CA ALA A 192 -0.69 -13.23 5.59
C ALA A 192 -2.09 -12.66 5.34
N VAL A 193 -2.14 -11.35 5.12
CA VAL A 193 -3.27 -10.69 4.48
C VAL A 193 -3.12 -10.84 2.97
N PRO A 194 -4.15 -11.32 2.25
CA PRO A 194 -4.07 -11.43 0.80
C PRO A 194 -3.70 -10.09 0.14
N PRO A 195 -2.65 -10.03 -0.70
CA PRO A 195 -2.15 -8.78 -1.28
C PRO A 195 -3.20 -7.94 -2.01
N ARG A 196 -4.14 -8.58 -2.72
CA ARG A 196 -5.25 -7.86 -3.39
C ARG A 196 -6.18 -7.18 -2.39
N LEU A 197 -6.55 -7.85 -1.30
CA LEU A 197 -7.39 -7.25 -0.25
C LEU A 197 -6.65 -6.10 0.45
N ALA A 198 -5.37 -6.31 0.78
CA ALA A 198 -4.53 -5.26 1.36
C ALA A 198 -4.45 -4.03 0.45
N ARG A 199 -4.35 -4.22 -0.88
CA ARG A 199 -4.37 -3.12 -1.85
C ARG A 199 -5.71 -2.38 -1.87
N CYS A 200 -6.84 -3.10 -1.85
CA CYS A 200 -8.16 -2.47 -1.80
C CYS A 200 -8.32 -1.59 -0.56
N LEU A 201 -7.93 -2.13 0.61
CA LEU A 201 -7.94 -1.38 1.87
C LEU A 201 -7.02 -0.15 1.83
N ALA A 202 -5.79 -0.31 1.31
CA ALA A 202 -4.83 0.79 1.20
C ALA A 202 -5.33 1.91 0.28
N LEU A 203 -6.00 1.57 -0.83
CA LEU A 203 -6.62 2.56 -1.72
C LEU A 203 -7.76 3.30 -1.02
N SER A 204 -8.65 2.59 -0.31
CA SER A 204 -9.72 3.23 0.46
C SER A 204 -9.19 4.12 1.59
N ILE A 205 -8.09 3.74 2.24
CA ILE A 205 -7.40 4.59 3.24
C ILE A 205 -6.83 5.84 2.57
N LYS A 206 -6.18 5.68 1.42
CA LYS A 206 -5.63 6.80 0.65
C LYS A 206 -6.73 7.79 0.23
N ASP A 207 -7.85 7.27 -0.28
CA ASP A 207 -8.98 8.10 -0.72
C ASP A 207 -9.64 8.82 0.48
N ALA A 208 -9.80 8.13 1.61
CA ALA A 208 -10.30 8.73 2.83
C ALA A 208 -9.38 9.86 3.33
N LEU A 209 -8.08 9.64 3.38
CA LEU A 209 -7.11 10.67 3.76
C LEU A 209 -7.14 11.86 2.79
N GLY A 210 -7.28 11.61 1.49
CA GLY A 210 -7.45 12.67 0.48
C GLY A 210 -8.72 13.51 0.68
N SER A 211 -9.81 12.88 1.10
CA SER A 211 -11.09 13.57 1.38
C SER A 211 -11.12 14.28 2.74
N MET A 212 -10.47 13.71 3.77
CA MET A 212 -10.37 14.30 5.10
C MET A 212 -9.47 15.54 5.12
N ASN A 213 -8.43 15.54 4.33
CA ASN A 213 -7.63 16.74 4.03
C ASN A 213 -8.41 17.74 3.16
N GLY A 214 -9.70 17.79 3.30
CA GLY A 214 -10.71 18.52 2.52
C GLY A 214 -10.55 20.05 2.50
N LYS A 215 -9.52 20.49 2.00
CA LYS A 215 -9.07 21.53 1.08
C LYS A 215 -7.73 20.95 0.61
N LYS A 216 -7.54 20.75 -0.68
CA LYS A 216 -6.21 20.56 -1.26
C LYS A 216 -5.37 21.76 -0.80
N GLU A 217 -4.78 21.67 0.40
CA GLU A 217 -3.85 22.68 0.85
C GLU A 217 -2.72 22.64 -0.16
N ALA A 218 -2.66 23.68 -0.96
CA ALA A 218 -1.54 23.93 -1.84
C ALA A 218 -0.37 24.23 -0.92
N ASP A 219 0.40 23.21 -0.58
CA ASP A 219 1.43 23.25 0.46
C ASP A 219 2.86 23.35 -0.08
N VAL A 220 3.02 23.19 -1.40
CA VAL A 220 4.31 23.26 -2.08
C VAL A 220 4.36 24.45 -3.02
N LEU A 221 5.28 25.37 -2.79
CA LEU A 221 5.67 26.40 -3.77
C LEU A 221 6.65 25.77 -4.78
N VAL A 222 6.18 25.53 -6.00
CA VAL A 222 7.03 25.12 -7.11
C VAL A 222 7.59 26.38 -7.77
N ALA A 223 8.89 26.51 -7.83
CA ALA A 223 9.54 27.71 -8.27
C ALA A 223 10.83 27.43 -9.05
N TYR A 224 11.25 28.42 -9.84
CA TYR A 224 12.40 28.33 -10.71
C TYR A 224 13.56 29.18 -10.19
N TYR A 225 14.77 28.65 -10.24
CA TYR A 225 15.99 29.44 -10.06
C TYR A 225 16.74 29.60 -11.38
N LYS A 226 17.17 30.82 -11.65
CA LYS A 226 17.74 31.23 -12.96
C LYS A 226 19.13 30.64 -13.18
N ASP A 227 19.97 30.66 -12.15
CA ASP A 227 21.36 30.29 -12.21
C ASP A 227 21.90 29.80 -10.86
N GLU A 228 23.11 29.25 -10.89
CA GLU A 228 23.79 28.73 -9.71
C GLU A 228 24.10 29.82 -8.66
N HIS A 229 24.19 31.08 -9.07
CA HIS A 229 24.37 32.18 -8.12
C HIS A 229 23.12 32.36 -7.27
N GLN A 230 21.95 32.44 -7.90
CA GLN A 230 20.68 32.53 -7.18
C GLN A 230 20.47 31.35 -6.24
N LEU A 231 20.79 30.13 -6.68
CA LEU A 231 20.69 28.94 -5.84
C LEU A 231 21.61 29.03 -4.63
N ARG A 232 22.90 29.40 -4.82
CA ARG A 232 23.86 29.57 -3.70
C ARG A 232 23.40 30.62 -2.71
N MET A 233 22.88 31.77 -3.19
CA MET A 233 22.35 32.82 -2.30
C MET A 233 21.13 32.37 -1.53
N THR A 234 20.24 31.63 -2.18
CA THR A 234 19.07 31.02 -1.52
C THR A 234 19.47 30.05 -0.38
N LEU A 235 20.44 29.19 -0.64
CA LEU A 235 20.97 28.25 0.36
C LEU A 235 21.68 28.97 1.51
N ARG A 236 22.55 29.95 1.17
CA ARG A 236 23.33 30.71 2.17
C ARG A 236 22.46 31.54 3.09
N ASN A 237 21.48 32.25 2.54
CA ASN A 237 20.61 33.13 3.31
C ASN A 237 19.36 32.40 3.86
N LYS A 238 19.16 31.15 3.50
CA LYS A 238 17.93 30.40 3.77
C LYS A 238 16.67 31.20 3.38
N LEU A 239 16.70 31.83 2.21
CA LEU A 239 15.67 32.74 1.75
C LEU A 239 15.47 32.57 0.23
N TYR A 240 14.21 32.29 -0.16
CA TYR A 240 13.80 32.34 -1.58
C TYR A 240 12.91 33.56 -1.81
N TYR A 241 13.03 34.16 -2.99
CA TYR A 241 12.21 35.31 -3.35
C TYR A 241 11.59 35.16 -4.73
N VAL A 242 10.41 35.75 -4.90
CA VAL A 242 9.64 35.74 -6.15
C VAL A 242 8.98 37.12 -6.34
N ARG A 243 8.83 37.56 -7.59
CA ARG A 243 8.11 38.80 -7.89
C ARG A 243 6.66 38.74 -7.48
N THR A 244 6.13 39.86 -6.98
CA THR A 244 4.71 40.04 -6.73
C THR A 244 4.00 40.78 -7.88
N GLY A 245 2.70 40.62 -8.02
CA GLY A 245 1.85 41.38 -8.92
C GLY A 245 1.29 40.61 -10.12
N PHE A 246 0.56 41.32 -11.00
CA PHE A 246 -0.15 40.74 -12.15
C PHE A 246 0.71 40.58 -13.41
N ARG A 247 2.02 40.84 -13.33
CA ARG A 247 2.92 40.70 -14.48
C ARG A 247 3.28 39.24 -14.73
N ARG A 248 3.59 38.93 -16.00
CA ARG A 248 4.07 37.60 -16.39
C ARG A 248 5.31 37.22 -15.57
N GLY A 249 5.26 36.06 -14.90
CA GLY A 249 6.33 35.57 -14.03
C GLY A 249 6.19 35.92 -12.55
N ALA A 250 5.10 36.57 -12.13
CA ALA A 250 4.77 36.76 -10.72
C ALA A 250 4.00 35.57 -10.14
N LEU A 251 4.22 35.30 -8.87
CA LEU A 251 3.44 34.28 -8.15
C LEU A 251 2.00 34.77 -8.01
N GLN A 252 1.09 33.97 -8.54
CA GLN A 252 -0.34 34.15 -8.31
C GLN A 252 -0.76 33.21 -7.16
N MET A 253 -0.98 33.81 -6.00
CA MET A 253 -1.58 33.05 -4.87
C MET A 253 -3.11 33.08 -5.01
N PRO A 254 -3.79 31.92 -4.90
CA PRO A 254 -5.24 31.89 -4.79
C PRO A 254 -5.70 32.68 -3.56
N ILE A 255 -6.80 33.40 -3.68
CA ILE A 255 -7.40 34.13 -2.55
C ILE A 255 -7.74 33.10 -1.45
N GLY A 256 -7.17 33.29 -0.24
CA GLY A 256 -7.35 32.39 0.89
C GLY A 256 -6.40 31.17 0.91
N ALA A 257 -5.36 31.15 0.07
CA ALA A 257 -4.33 30.12 0.15
C ALA A 257 -3.52 30.25 1.46
N THR A 258 -3.34 29.13 2.14
CA THR A 258 -2.41 28.99 3.25
C THR A 258 -0.97 29.16 2.75
N SER A 259 -0.07 29.66 3.60
CA SER A 259 1.35 29.74 3.25
C SER A 259 1.90 28.37 2.90
N PRO A 260 2.70 28.23 1.82
CA PRO A 260 3.28 26.95 1.47
C PRO A 260 4.20 26.47 2.60
N LYS A 261 4.09 25.18 2.92
CA LYS A 261 4.93 24.52 3.93
C LYS A 261 6.29 24.10 3.36
N TYR A 262 6.34 23.92 2.03
CA TYR A 262 7.50 23.40 1.33
C TYR A 262 7.82 24.24 0.09
N LEU A 263 9.07 24.23 -0.28
CA LEU A 263 9.59 24.87 -1.50
C LEU A 263 10.27 23.79 -2.37
N LEU A 264 9.87 23.70 -3.63
CA LEU A 264 10.55 22.90 -4.65
C LEU A 264 11.14 23.84 -5.70
N LEU A 265 12.46 23.98 -5.72
CA LEU A 265 13.18 24.75 -6.73
C LEU A 265 13.68 23.86 -7.85
N HIS A 266 13.56 24.32 -9.09
CA HIS A 266 14.06 23.62 -10.28
C HIS A 266 14.68 24.59 -11.28
N ASN A 267 15.51 24.07 -12.20
CA ASN A 267 16.12 24.82 -13.30
C ASN A 267 15.91 24.17 -14.68
N CYS A 268 14.95 23.26 -14.81
CA CYS A 268 14.69 22.46 -16.02
C CYS A 268 15.82 21.48 -16.41
N SER A 269 16.84 21.29 -15.61
CA SER A 269 17.97 20.38 -15.81
C SER A 269 18.13 19.46 -14.61
N ASN A 270 17.24 18.55 -14.34
CA ASN A 270 17.30 17.47 -13.33
C ASN A 270 17.89 17.80 -11.93
N ARG A 271 18.10 19.08 -11.60
CA ARG A 271 18.53 19.52 -10.28
C ARG A 271 17.41 20.22 -9.56
N TYR A 272 17.06 19.70 -8.40
CA TYR A 272 15.97 20.18 -7.57
C TYR A 272 16.47 20.47 -6.17
N LEU A 273 15.97 21.54 -5.58
CA LEU A 273 16.15 21.83 -4.18
C LEU A 273 14.79 21.74 -3.49
N TYR A 274 14.71 20.96 -2.44
CA TYR A 274 13.55 20.89 -1.58
C TYR A 274 13.87 21.47 -0.21
N ALA A 275 13.02 22.32 0.31
CA ALA A 275 13.20 22.94 1.62
C ALA A 275 11.87 23.15 2.33
N MET A 276 11.89 23.13 3.66
CA MET A 276 10.74 23.53 4.49
C MET A 276 10.71 25.04 4.65
N VAL A 277 9.52 25.64 4.48
CA VAL A 277 9.29 27.05 4.73
C VAL A 277 9.07 27.28 6.25
N GLU A 278 9.71 28.29 6.82
CA GLU A 278 9.69 28.53 8.27
C GLU A 278 8.44 29.28 8.73
N ASP A 279 8.05 30.32 7.98
CA ASP A 279 7.01 31.25 8.36
C ASP A 279 6.16 31.73 7.17
N HIS A 280 5.17 32.58 7.45
CA HIS A 280 4.43 33.30 6.42
C HIS A 280 5.36 34.13 5.55
N PRO A 281 5.09 34.20 4.23
CA PRO A 281 5.90 35.00 3.32
C PRO A 281 5.84 36.48 3.72
N LYS A 282 6.99 37.16 3.57
CA LYS A 282 7.14 38.59 3.84
C LYS A 282 7.46 39.35 2.55
N VAL A 283 6.99 40.57 2.46
CA VAL A 283 7.37 41.47 1.36
C VAL A 283 8.70 42.13 1.69
N MET A 284 9.65 42.05 0.76
CA MET A 284 10.94 42.73 0.84
C MET A 284 11.18 43.58 -0.41
N SER A 285 11.86 44.69 -0.25
CA SER A 285 12.29 45.55 -1.37
C SER A 285 13.46 44.94 -2.12
N GLY A 286 13.66 45.34 -3.37
CA GLY A 286 14.84 44.95 -4.16
C GLY A 286 16.16 45.41 -3.52
N SER A 287 16.18 46.56 -2.82
CA SER A 287 17.34 47.03 -2.08
C SER A 287 17.74 46.12 -0.93
N GLU A 288 16.78 45.68 -0.12
CA GLU A 288 17.01 44.73 0.97
C GLU A 288 17.56 43.39 0.48
N LEU A 289 17.01 42.87 -0.63
CA LEU A 289 17.52 41.65 -1.27
C LEU A 289 18.94 41.84 -1.83
N SER A 290 19.27 43.03 -2.39
CA SER A 290 20.63 43.35 -2.88
C SER A 290 21.65 43.34 -1.74
N HIS A 291 21.31 43.82 -0.55
CA HIS A 291 22.16 43.74 0.64
C HIS A 291 22.43 42.30 1.10
N LEU A 292 21.56 41.36 0.77
CA LEU A 292 21.74 39.94 1.03
C LEU A 292 22.51 39.21 -0.08
N GLY A 293 22.99 39.94 -1.11
CA GLY A 293 23.77 39.41 -2.21
C GLY A 293 22.94 38.83 -3.36
N PHE A 294 21.65 39.04 -3.37
CA PHE A 294 20.81 38.69 -4.51
C PHE A 294 20.88 39.77 -5.61
N ALA A 295 20.50 39.40 -6.83
CA ALA A 295 20.45 40.33 -7.98
C ALA A 295 18.99 40.54 -8.43
N PRO A 296 18.15 41.25 -7.66
CA PRO A 296 16.76 41.46 -8.01
C PRO A 296 16.65 42.48 -9.16
N SER A 297 15.65 42.33 -10.04
CA SER A 297 15.40 43.21 -11.18
C SER A 297 14.10 43.99 -11.04
N GLY A 298 13.51 44.06 -9.85
CA GLY A 298 12.26 44.76 -9.54
C GLY A 298 12.31 45.44 -8.17
N ASN A 299 11.17 46.07 -7.79
CA ASN A 299 11.09 46.87 -6.58
C ASN A 299 10.62 46.11 -5.36
N GLU A 300 9.70 45.16 -5.55
CA GLU A 300 9.09 44.39 -4.45
C GLU A 300 9.02 42.91 -4.77
N TYR A 301 9.25 42.11 -3.75
CA TYR A 301 9.31 40.66 -3.81
C TYR A 301 8.62 40.02 -2.62
N LEU A 302 7.93 38.90 -2.85
CA LEU A 302 7.50 38.00 -1.80
C LEU A 302 8.65 37.08 -1.46
N THR A 303 9.00 36.98 -0.19
CA THR A 303 10.13 36.19 0.30
C THR A 303 9.65 35.08 1.22
N PHE A 304 10.28 33.93 1.10
CA PHE A 304 10.01 32.72 1.88
C PHE A 304 11.27 32.33 2.64
N LYS A 305 11.21 32.38 3.97
CA LYS A 305 12.29 31.94 4.84
C LYS A 305 12.29 30.43 4.98
N LEU A 306 13.45 29.78 4.94
CA LEU A 306 13.60 28.34 4.90
C LEU A 306 14.16 27.82 6.23
N LYS A 307 13.55 26.78 6.81
CA LYS A 307 14.05 26.12 8.02
C LYS A 307 15.31 25.31 7.74
N THR A 308 15.24 24.51 6.67
CA THR A 308 16.33 23.65 6.23
C THR A 308 16.57 23.95 4.76
N ALA A 309 17.82 24.10 4.36
CA ALA A 309 18.21 24.22 2.98
C ALA A 309 19.23 23.10 2.72
N GLU A 310 18.75 21.88 2.58
CA GLU A 310 19.55 20.74 2.17
C GLU A 310 19.27 20.48 0.69
N CYS A 311 20.33 20.38 -0.12
CA CYS A 311 20.23 19.77 -1.43
C CYS A 311 19.97 18.28 -1.21
N ILE A 312 18.73 17.90 -1.18
CA ILE A 312 18.36 16.49 -1.31
C ILE A 312 18.59 16.18 -2.79
N ASN A 313 19.57 15.34 -3.05
CA ASN A 313 19.75 14.76 -4.38
C ASN A 313 18.55 13.83 -4.60
N LEU A 314 17.53 14.34 -5.29
CA LEU A 314 16.26 13.64 -5.52
C LEU A 314 16.38 12.54 -6.60
N GLU A 315 17.60 12.02 -6.83
CA GLU A 315 17.81 10.83 -7.66
C GLU A 315 17.04 9.60 -7.15
N CYS A 316 16.61 9.62 -5.88
CA CYS A 316 15.76 8.58 -5.29
C CYS A 316 14.27 8.71 -5.63
N LEU A 317 13.82 9.88 -6.06
CA LEU A 317 12.47 10.11 -6.56
C LEU A 317 12.56 10.11 -8.08
N ASN A 318 11.80 9.26 -8.74
CA ASN A 318 11.76 9.18 -10.19
C ASN A 318 11.06 10.44 -10.73
N LEU A 319 11.81 11.55 -10.81
CA LEU A 319 11.33 12.89 -11.15
C LEU A 319 10.90 13.04 -12.61
N ALA A 320 11.04 11.98 -13.42
CA ALA A 320 10.39 11.87 -14.72
C ALA A 320 8.86 11.98 -14.64
N ASP A 321 8.29 11.75 -13.45
CA ASP A 321 6.84 11.79 -13.21
C ASP A 321 6.35 13.13 -12.64
N VAL A 322 7.23 14.10 -12.37
CA VAL A 322 6.81 15.44 -11.90
C VAL A 322 6.14 16.19 -13.05
N LYS A 323 4.83 16.32 -12.96
CA LYS A 323 4.03 17.06 -13.94
C LYS A 323 4.09 18.55 -13.65
N PHE A 324 4.99 19.27 -14.32
CA PHE A 324 4.98 20.73 -14.28
C PHE A 324 3.79 21.28 -15.06
N ARG A 325 3.06 22.24 -14.48
CA ARG A 325 1.99 22.95 -15.19
C ARG A 325 2.60 23.87 -16.26
N GLY A 326 2.19 23.69 -17.52
CA GLY A 326 2.44 24.62 -18.60
C GLY A 326 3.36 24.11 -19.72
N ASN A 327 3.40 24.89 -20.80
CA ASN A 327 4.33 24.69 -21.92
C ASN A 327 5.76 25.06 -21.50
N LYS A 328 6.79 24.61 -22.24
CA LYS A 328 8.21 24.95 -21.99
C LYS A 328 8.48 26.41 -21.70
N ARG A 329 7.63 27.35 -22.18
CA ARG A 329 7.73 28.81 -21.96
C ARG A 329 7.18 29.25 -20.59
N ASP A 330 6.33 28.43 -19.94
CA ASP A 330 5.66 28.75 -18.68
C ASP A 330 6.29 28.07 -17.47
N ILE A 331 7.29 27.21 -17.67
CA ILE A 331 8.01 26.47 -16.61
C ILE A 331 8.66 27.40 -15.58
N ALA A 332 9.01 28.62 -15.96
CA ALA A 332 9.64 29.61 -15.08
C ALA A 332 8.65 30.39 -14.20
N ILE A 333 7.34 30.16 -14.34
CA ILE A 333 6.33 30.85 -13.52
C ILE A 333 6.12 30.07 -12.23
N PRO A 334 6.41 30.67 -11.06
CA PRO A 334 6.18 30.00 -9.78
C PRO A 334 4.69 29.81 -9.53
N TYR A 335 4.33 28.68 -8.97
CA TYR A 335 2.96 28.33 -8.59
C TYR A 335 2.92 27.51 -7.32
N ILE A 336 1.77 27.49 -6.64
CA ILE A 336 1.56 26.65 -5.47
C ILE A 336 0.76 25.42 -5.90
N ALA A 337 1.24 24.24 -5.53
CA ALA A 337 0.65 22.95 -5.83
C ALA A 337 0.47 22.12 -4.55
N ASN A 338 -0.41 21.13 -4.63
CA ASN A 338 -0.44 20.07 -3.65
C ASN A 338 0.67 19.06 -3.96
N ILE A 339 1.35 18.55 -2.94
CA ILE A 339 2.44 17.57 -3.10
C ILE A 339 1.96 16.33 -3.88
N GLN A 340 0.70 15.92 -3.72
CA GLN A 340 0.11 14.79 -4.44
C GLN A 340 -0.15 15.05 -5.93
N GLU A 341 -0.17 16.32 -6.36
CA GLU A 341 -0.31 16.68 -7.77
C GLU A 341 1.03 16.65 -8.51
N LEU A 342 2.14 16.59 -7.78
CA LEU A 342 3.49 16.59 -8.32
C LEU A 342 4.06 15.19 -8.56
N PHE A 343 3.49 14.16 -7.93
CA PHE A 343 3.95 12.76 -8.00
C PHE A 343 2.90 11.78 -8.49
#